data_afbdd21e520d74171c339977c40bd3e0
#
_entry.id   afbdd21e520d74171c339977c40bd3e0
#
_cell.length_a   1.000
_cell.length_b   1.000
_cell.length_c   1.000
_cell.angle_alpha   90.00
_cell.angle_beta   90.00
_cell.angle_gamma   90.00
#
_symmetry.space_group_name_H-M   'P 1'
#
loop_
_entity.id
_entity.type
_entity.pdbx_description
1 polymer ?
#
loop_
_entity_poly.entity_id
_entity_poly.type
_entity_poly.pdbx_seq_one_letter_code
_entity_poly.pdbx_strand_id
1 'polypeptide(L)'
;MKSNIKNVAVVGTGVIGTGWIIRCLAHDKKVVAFDKDLKLKKRLVAEIKRTWPYVKKLFNKKKLNLKNFIYVTSIQEALKEADFIQECATENYKLKTKLMKVIGNYAKPNAIISSSSSGLLPTKIYSKCKNPARTMIGHPFNPVYMCPGVEIVPGKKTKNKFLNKANKFYKSISMNPIMLKKELPGYLSDRLQEALWREALHIVNDGYATTKDLDRAIEDGPGLRWSLMGTFLTFHLAGGKAGMKHMLEQFGPALKLPWTKLKAPKLSKKLSSRVINGTRKQAKGKSVEKLSKIRDEYLLKLQKLRKKYEDKIRK
;
A
#
# COMPACT_ATOMS: atom_id res chain seq x y z
N MET A 1 3.46 -7.73 -19.82
CA MET A 1 4.95 -7.82 -19.89
C MET A 1 5.43 -8.93 -18.97
N LYS A 2 6.23 -9.87 -19.48
CA LYS A 2 6.81 -10.94 -18.66
C LYS A 2 8.00 -10.38 -17.86
N SER A 3 8.07 -10.71 -16.56
CA SER A 3 9.22 -10.44 -15.70
C SER A 3 9.99 -11.75 -15.47
N ASN A 4 11.32 -11.68 -15.55
CA ASN A 4 12.17 -12.85 -15.29
C ASN A 4 12.34 -13.15 -13.79
N ILE A 5 11.74 -12.34 -12.90
CA ILE A 5 11.76 -12.56 -11.45
C ILE A 5 10.82 -13.70 -11.10
N LYS A 6 11.39 -14.79 -10.58
CA LYS A 6 10.67 -15.99 -10.16
C LYS A 6 10.68 -16.16 -8.63
N ASN A 7 11.82 -15.88 -8.00
CA ASN A 7 12.05 -16.11 -6.57
C ASN A 7 11.92 -14.80 -5.80
N VAL A 8 11.01 -14.76 -4.85
CA VAL A 8 10.70 -13.58 -4.03
C VAL A 8 10.96 -13.90 -2.57
N ALA A 9 11.78 -13.11 -1.90
CA ALA A 9 11.89 -13.14 -0.46
C ALA A 9 11.00 -12.05 0.15
N VAL A 10 10.21 -12.41 1.17
CA VAL A 10 9.44 -11.47 1.97
C VAL A 10 9.99 -11.47 3.37
N VAL A 11 10.52 -10.33 3.81
CA VAL A 11 11.19 -10.16 5.11
C VAL A 11 10.23 -9.45 6.07
N GLY A 12 9.68 -10.20 7.01
CA GLY A 12 8.60 -9.78 7.91
C GLY A 12 7.23 -10.28 7.44
N THR A 13 6.53 -11.01 8.32
CA THR A 13 5.27 -11.71 8.02
C THR A 13 4.04 -11.07 8.71
N GLY A 14 4.12 -9.77 9.01
CA GLY A 14 2.99 -8.96 9.46
C GLY A 14 1.90 -8.81 8.39
N VAL A 15 0.94 -7.93 8.61
CA VAL A 15 -0.21 -7.72 7.69
C VAL A 15 0.24 -7.45 6.25
N ILE A 16 1.20 -6.56 6.07
CA ILE A 16 1.70 -6.15 4.74
C ILE A 16 2.50 -7.29 4.09
N GLY A 17 3.42 -7.92 4.82
CA GLY A 17 4.20 -9.06 4.31
C GLY A 17 3.32 -10.24 3.93
N THR A 18 2.33 -10.56 4.75
CA THR A 18 1.31 -11.59 4.44
C THR A 18 0.60 -11.27 3.12
N GLY A 19 0.21 -10.01 2.93
CA GLY A 19 -0.45 -9.59 1.69
C GLY A 19 0.45 -9.72 0.44
N TRP A 20 1.74 -9.40 0.55
CA TRP A 20 2.71 -9.62 -0.53
C TRP A 20 2.89 -11.12 -0.84
N ILE A 21 3.01 -11.97 0.20
CA ILE A 21 3.12 -13.41 0.03
C ILE A 21 1.92 -13.94 -0.76
N ILE A 22 0.70 -13.59 -0.35
CA ILE A 22 -0.54 -14.02 -1.01
C ILE A 22 -0.55 -13.59 -2.49
N ARG A 23 -0.23 -12.32 -2.76
CA ARG A 23 -0.21 -11.80 -4.13
C ARG A 23 0.83 -12.49 -5.00
N CYS A 24 2.04 -12.70 -4.49
CA CYS A 24 3.10 -13.40 -5.22
C CYS A 24 2.73 -14.85 -5.52
N LEU A 25 2.15 -15.57 -4.55
CA LEU A 25 1.66 -16.95 -4.75
C LEU A 25 0.53 -17.02 -5.79
N ALA A 26 -0.35 -16.01 -5.82
CA ALA A 26 -1.41 -15.91 -6.83
C ALA A 26 -0.86 -15.72 -8.25
N HIS A 27 0.39 -15.31 -8.39
CA HIS A 27 1.07 -15.15 -9.69
C HIS A 27 2.22 -16.15 -9.88
N ASP A 28 2.09 -17.31 -9.24
CA ASP A 28 2.97 -18.48 -9.41
C ASP A 28 4.46 -18.18 -9.10
N LYS A 29 4.73 -17.19 -8.22
CA LYS A 29 6.08 -16.92 -7.74
C LYS A 29 6.46 -17.90 -6.64
N LYS A 30 7.75 -18.29 -6.60
CA LYS A 30 8.32 -18.99 -5.46
C LYS A 30 8.58 -17.96 -4.36
N VAL A 31 8.02 -18.16 -3.18
CA VAL A 31 8.07 -17.20 -2.07
C VAL A 31 8.77 -17.84 -0.88
N VAL A 32 9.86 -17.23 -0.44
CA VAL A 32 10.49 -17.55 0.84
C VAL A 32 10.16 -16.41 1.82
N ALA A 33 9.39 -16.75 2.85
CA ALA A 33 8.99 -15.80 3.90
C ALA A 33 9.92 -15.97 5.11
N PHE A 34 10.48 -14.87 5.55
CA PHE A 34 11.31 -14.81 6.76
C PHE A 34 10.60 -14.06 7.87
N ASP A 35 10.57 -14.67 9.04
CA ASP A 35 10.34 -14.00 10.32
C ASP A 35 11.14 -14.73 11.41
N LYS A 36 11.46 -14.02 12.51
CA LYS A 36 12.22 -14.59 13.62
C LYS A 36 11.41 -15.60 14.44
N ASP A 37 10.09 -15.45 14.47
CA ASP A 37 9.18 -16.27 15.24
C ASP A 37 8.50 -17.33 14.38
N LEU A 38 8.89 -18.58 14.57
CA LEU A 38 8.29 -19.73 13.87
C LEU A 38 6.78 -19.89 14.16
N LYS A 39 6.30 -19.42 15.32
CA LYS A 39 4.88 -19.51 15.70
C LYS A 39 3.98 -18.73 14.75
N LEU A 40 4.51 -17.69 14.10
CA LEU A 40 3.76 -16.90 13.11
C LEU A 40 3.42 -17.68 11.83
N LYS A 41 4.13 -18.77 11.51
CA LYS A 41 3.88 -19.62 10.34
C LYS A 41 2.44 -20.12 10.30
N LYS A 42 1.91 -20.63 11.43
CA LYS A 42 0.54 -21.18 11.50
C LYS A 42 -0.49 -20.11 11.18
N ARG A 43 -0.36 -18.93 11.78
CA ARG A 43 -1.23 -17.76 11.52
C ARG A 43 -1.15 -17.31 10.06
N LEU A 44 0.05 -17.23 9.50
CA LEU A 44 0.28 -16.84 8.11
C LEU A 44 -0.42 -17.80 7.14
N VAL A 45 -0.24 -19.11 7.32
CA VAL A 45 -0.90 -20.11 6.48
C VAL A 45 -2.43 -20.05 6.60
N ALA A 46 -2.95 -19.84 7.80
CA ALA A 46 -4.39 -19.65 8.01
C ALA A 46 -4.93 -18.44 7.24
N GLU A 47 -4.20 -17.31 7.28
CA GLU A 47 -4.59 -16.09 6.57
C GLU A 47 -4.50 -16.25 5.05
N ILE A 48 -3.49 -16.94 4.54
CA ILE A 48 -3.39 -17.29 3.10
C ILE A 48 -4.64 -18.10 2.67
N LYS A 49 -5.01 -19.13 3.45
CA LYS A 49 -6.20 -19.96 3.15
C LYS A 49 -7.49 -19.16 3.23
N ARG A 50 -7.64 -18.30 4.25
CA ARG A 50 -8.82 -17.45 4.47
C ARG A 50 -9.07 -16.50 3.30
N THR A 51 -8.01 -15.90 2.77
CA THR A 51 -8.12 -14.87 1.71
C THR A 51 -8.16 -15.46 0.31
N TRP A 52 -7.70 -16.71 0.13
CA TRP A 52 -7.59 -17.35 -1.17
C TRP A 52 -8.89 -17.37 -2.00
N PRO A 53 -10.09 -17.58 -1.44
CA PRO A 53 -11.34 -17.54 -2.21
C PRO A 53 -11.55 -16.25 -2.98
N TYR A 54 -11.15 -15.10 -2.41
CA TYR A 54 -11.24 -13.78 -3.04
C TYR A 54 -10.16 -13.59 -4.11
N VAL A 55 -8.92 -13.92 -3.75
CA VAL A 55 -7.73 -13.84 -4.62
C VAL A 55 -7.89 -14.73 -5.86
N LYS A 56 -8.37 -15.97 -5.65
CA LYS A 56 -8.69 -16.92 -6.72
C LYS A 56 -9.68 -16.33 -7.73
N LYS A 57 -10.76 -15.69 -7.25
CA LYS A 57 -11.78 -15.05 -8.10
C LYS A 57 -11.24 -13.80 -8.80
N LEU A 58 -10.39 -13.00 -8.10
CA LEU A 58 -9.82 -11.77 -8.65
C LEU A 58 -8.85 -12.05 -9.80
N PHE A 59 -7.98 -13.04 -9.65
CA PHE A 59 -6.91 -13.36 -10.62
C PHE A 59 -7.22 -14.57 -11.49
N ASN A 60 -8.46 -15.10 -11.46
CA ASN A 60 -8.89 -16.28 -12.21
C ASN A 60 -7.97 -17.50 -12.02
N LYS A 61 -7.67 -17.80 -10.76
CA LYS A 61 -6.79 -18.94 -10.39
C LYS A 61 -7.61 -20.15 -9.98
N LYS A 62 -7.10 -21.38 -10.26
CA LYS A 62 -7.81 -22.61 -9.90
C LYS A 62 -7.51 -23.06 -8.48
N LYS A 63 -6.24 -23.27 -8.13
CA LYS A 63 -5.81 -23.83 -6.84
C LYS A 63 -4.70 -22.98 -6.21
N LEU A 64 -4.63 -23.00 -4.88
CA LEU A 64 -3.51 -22.50 -4.10
C LEU A 64 -2.38 -23.51 -4.16
N ASN A 65 -1.22 -23.10 -4.67
CA ASN A 65 -0.03 -23.95 -4.69
C ASN A 65 0.92 -23.57 -3.55
N LEU A 66 0.77 -24.24 -2.41
CA LEU A 66 1.65 -24.05 -1.26
C LEU A 66 3.05 -24.66 -1.43
N LYS A 67 3.31 -25.47 -2.49
CA LYS A 67 4.66 -25.93 -2.81
C LYS A 67 5.59 -24.78 -3.19
N ASN A 68 5.02 -23.65 -3.62
CA ASN A 68 5.76 -22.43 -3.93
C ASN A 68 6.02 -21.55 -2.69
N PHE A 69 5.64 -21.99 -1.50
CA PHE A 69 5.77 -21.24 -0.26
C PHE A 69 6.68 -21.96 0.74
N ILE A 70 7.73 -21.27 1.18
CA ILE A 70 8.67 -21.73 2.21
C ILE A 70 8.70 -20.68 3.31
N TYR A 71 8.67 -21.11 4.56
CA TYR A 71 8.84 -20.24 5.73
C TYR A 71 10.14 -20.62 6.45
N VAL A 72 10.97 -19.61 6.70
CA VAL A 72 12.29 -19.78 7.33
C VAL A 72 12.49 -18.80 8.48
N THR A 73 13.35 -19.14 9.44
CA THR A 73 13.77 -18.28 10.55
C THR A 73 15.21 -17.75 10.38
N SER A 74 15.86 -18.13 9.30
CA SER A 74 17.16 -17.59 8.88
C SER A 74 16.99 -16.61 7.74
N ILE A 75 17.47 -15.38 7.93
CA ILE A 75 17.41 -14.36 6.89
C ILE A 75 18.34 -14.70 5.73
N GLN A 76 19.48 -15.35 5.97
CA GLN A 76 20.42 -15.78 4.94
C GLN A 76 19.75 -16.79 4.01
N GLU A 77 19.03 -17.76 4.58
CA GLU A 77 18.29 -18.75 3.81
C GLU A 77 17.21 -18.08 2.95
N ALA A 78 16.47 -17.12 3.50
CA ALA A 78 15.44 -16.39 2.74
C ALA A 78 16.02 -15.64 1.53
N LEU A 79 17.22 -15.10 1.63
CA LEU A 79 17.82 -14.23 0.63
C LEU A 79 18.64 -14.97 -0.44
N LYS A 80 19.08 -16.21 -0.15
CA LYS A 80 20.03 -16.97 -0.96
C LYS A 80 19.65 -17.02 -2.44
N GLU A 81 18.40 -17.32 -2.75
CA GLU A 81 17.93 -17.49 -4.13
C GLU A 81 17.01 -16.36 -4.60
N ALA A 82 16.80 -15.33 -3.79
CA ALA A 82 15.87 -14.27 -4.11
C ALA A 82 16.34 -13.41 -5.29
N ASP A 83 15.46 -13.19 -6.26
CA ASP A 83 15.62 -12.21 -7.34
C ASP A 83 15.02 -10.85 -6.95
N PHE A 84 14.01 -10.88 -6.09
CA PHE A 84 13.32 -9.72 -5.54
C PHE A 84 13.10 -9.90 -4.04
N ILE A 85 13.42 -8.88 -3.27
CA ILE A 85 13.29 -8.88 -1.81
C ILE A 85 12.33 -7.77 -1.42
N GLN A 86 11.22 -8.12 -0.75
CA GLN A 86 10.26 -7.18 -0.20
C GLN A 86 10.37 -7.17 1.32
N GLU A 87 10.91 -6.10 1.87
CA GLU A 87 11.03 -5.89 3.31
C GLU A 87 9.75 -5.28 3.87
N CYS A 88 9.23 -5.85 4.95
CA CYS A 88 7.96 -5.51 5.60
C CYS A 88 8.08 -5.47 7.13
N ALA A 89 9.27 -5.17 7.67
CA ALA A 89 9.49 -5.05 9.10
C ALA A 89 8.92 -3.73 9.66
N THR A 90 8.87 -3.63 10.99
CA THR A 90 8.34 -2.46 11.72
C THR A 90 8.91 -1.14 11.21
N GLU A 91 8.05 -0.12 11.16
CA GLU A 91 8.35 1.22 10.63
C GLU A 91 9.22 2.01 11.62
N ASN A 92 10.54 1.81 11.53
CA ASN A 92 11.53 2.45 12.36
C ASN A 92 12.86 2.60 11.61
N TYR A 93 13.41 3.82 11.54
CA TYR A 93 14.66 4.10 10.83
C TYR A 93 15.84 3.24 11.30
N LYS A 94 16.06 3.16 12.62
CA LYS A 94 17.21 2.43 13.20
C LYS A 94 17.14 0.93 12.87
N LEU A 95 15.94 0.35 13.02
CA LEU A 95 15.69 -1.05 12.70
C LEU A 95 15.88 -1.33 11.21
N LYS A 96 15.21 -0.56 10.36
CA LYS A 96 15.28 -0.76 8.90
C LYS A 96 16.70 -0.55 8.37
N THR A 97 17.43 0.48 8.82
CA THR A 97 18.83 0.69 8.40
C THR A 97 19.74 -0.49 8.77
N LYS A 98 19.57 -1.07 9.99
CA LYS A 98 20.29 -2.29 10.38
C LYS A 98 19.92 -3.48 9.50
N LEU A 99 18.63 -3.68 9.28
CA LEU A 99 18.11 -4.77 8.46
C LEU A 99 18.56 -4.65 7.00
N MET A 100 18.55 -3.45 6.42
CA MET A 100 19.01 -3.21 5.05
C MET A 100 20.51 -3.44 4.87
N LYS A 101 21.33 -3.21 5.91
CA LYS A 101 22.74 -3.62 5.91
C LYS A 101 22.86 -5.14 5.77
N VAL A 102 22.09 -5.88 6.55
CA VAL A 102 22.09 -7.37 6.52
C VAL A 102 21.60 -7.85 5.14
N ILE A 103 20.45 -7.37 4.68
CA ILE A 103 19.90 -7.74 3.38
C ILE A 103 20.90 -7.43 2.26
N GLY A 104 21.52 -6.25 2.27
CA GLY A 104 22.48 -5.86 1.25
C GLY A 104 23.71 -6.76 1.17
N ASN A 105 24.13 -7.35 2.30
CA ASN A 105 25.28 -8.25 2.38
C ASN A 105 24.99 -9.65 1.82
N TYR A 106 23.77 -10.18 2.09
CA TYR A 106 23.42 -11.55 1.73
C TYR A 106 22.64 -11.68 0.42
N ALA A 107 22.02 -10.60 -0.04
CA ALA A 107 21.27 -10.63 -1.29
C ALA A 107 22.16 -10.76 -2.52
N LYS A 108 21.74 -11.55 -3.52
CA LYS A 108 22.43 -11.67 -4.81
C LYS A 108 22.77 -10.27 -5.39
N PRO A 109 23.89 -10.11 -6.10
CA PRO A 109 24.32 -8.81 -6.65
C PRO A 109 23.27 -8.07 -7.48
N ASN A 110 22.45 -8.81 -8.24
CA ASN A 110 21.42 -8.29 -9.13
C ASN A 110 19.99 -8.35 -8.56
N ALA A 111 19.80 -8.84 -7.33
CA ALA A 111 18.51 -8.86 -6.68
C ALA A 111 18.02 -7.44 -6.40
N ILE A 112 16.75 -7.18 -6.61
CA ILE A 112 16.11 -5.90 -6.23
C ILE A 112 15.77 -5.96 -4.75
N ILE A 113 16.07 -4.87 -4.04
CA ILE A 113 15.72 -4.71 -2.62
C ILE A 113 14.70 -3.60 -2.50
N SER A 114 13.49 -3.94 -2.11
CA SER A 114 12.36 -3.03 -1.94
C SER A 114 11.87 -3.05 -0.49
N SER A 115 11.50 -1.90 0.05
CA SER A 115 10.87 -1.79 1.37
C SER A 115 9.42 -1.36 1.23
N SER A 116 8.54 -1.93 2.06
CA SER A 116 7.13 -1.52 2.18
C SER A 116 6.93 -0.34 3.14
N SER A 117 7.99 0.40 3.46
CA SER A 117 7.88 1.60 4.31
C SER A 117 6.84 2.57 3.76
N SER A 118 6.07 3.18 4.66
CA SER A 118 4.98 4.08 4.30
C SER A 118 5.39 5.56 4.18
N GLY A 119 6.51 5.96 4.79
CA GLY A 119 6.88 7.38 4.77
C GLY A 119 8.35 7.67 4.99
N LEU A 120 9.16 6.65 5.37
CA LEU A 120 10.58 6.84 5.62
C LEU A 120 11.35 7.04 4.31
N LEU A 121 12.28 8.00 4.32
CA LEU A 121 13.08 8.31 3.13
C LEU A 121 14.00 7.14 2.75
N PRO A 122 13.92 6.63 1.52
CA PRO A 122 14.75 5.51 1.07
C PRO A 122 16.25 5.80 1.21
N THR A 123 16.72 7.01 0.91
CA THR A 123 18.14 7.38 1.09
C THR A 123 18.62 7.13 2.53
N LYS A 124 17.77 7.38 3.54
CA LYS A 124 18.13 7.17 4.94
C LYS A 124 18.11 5.68 5.32
N ILE A 125 17.07 4.93 4.99
CA ILE A 125 16.97 3.51 5.35
C ILE A 125 18.01 2.65 4.64
N TYR A 126 18.41 3.02 3.41
CA TYR A 126 19.42 2.29 2.63
C TYR A 126 20.86 2.82 2.81
N SER A 127 21.08 3.77 3.74
CA SER A 127 22.40 4.42 3.93
C SER A 127 23.54 3.43 4.22
N LYS A 128 23.24 2.30 4.88
CA LYS A 128 24.21 1.24 5.20
C LYS A 128 24.08 -0.01 4.32
N CYS A 129 23.24 0.02 3.29
CA CYS A 129 23.04 -1.11 2.40
C CYS A 129 24.18 -1.24 1.39
N LYS A 130 24.75 -2.43 1.26
CA LYS A 130 25.72 -2.73 0.20
C LYS A 130 25.04 -2.64 -1.16
N ASN A 131 25.64 -1.89 -2.10
CA ASN A 131 25.10 -1.63 -3.43
C ASN A 131 23.69 -1.01 -3.42
N PRO A 132 23.52 0.23 -2.92
CA PRO A 132 22.22 0.89 -2.81
C PRO A 132 21.61 1.27 -4.18
N ALA A 133 22.34 1.09 -5.28
CA ALA A 133 21.82 1.35 -6.62
C ALA A 133 20.60 0.51 -7.01
N ARG A 134 20.40 -0.64 -6.34
CA ARG A 134 19.31 -1.62 -6.57
C ARG A 134 18.20 -1.53 -5.52
N THR A 135 18.22 -0.50 -4.69
CA THR A 135 17.26 -0.33 -3.59
C THR A 135 16.19 0.71 -3.92
N MET A 136 14.99 0.52 -3.40
CA MET A 136 13.86 1.45 -3.56
C MET A 136 12.78 1.17 -2.52
N ILE A 137 11.82 2.06 -2.42
CA ILE A 137 10.55 1.74 -1.78
C ILE A 137 9.61 1.12 -2.80
N GLY A 138 8.84 0.13 -2.37
CA GLY A 138 7.67 -0.41 -3.05
C GLY A 138 6.52 -0.40 -2.07
N HIS A 139 5.91 0.78 -1.88
CA HIS A 139 4.87 1.04 -0.90
C HIS A 139 3.52 0.55 -1.41
N PRO A 140 2.92 -0.49 -0.80
CA PRO A 140 1.63 -1.02 -1.22
C PRO A 140 0.48 -0.36 -0.47
N PHE A 141 -0.73 -0.63 -0.93
CA PHE A 141 -1.97 -0.31 -0.20
C PHE A 141 -2.56 -1.56 0.45
N ASN A 142 -2.99 -1.44 1.71
CA ASN A 142 -3.64 -2.54 2.42
C ASN A 142 -5.12 -2.67 2.01
N PRO A 143 -5.63 -3.87 1.70
CA PRO A 143 -4.95 -5.16 1.70
C PRO A 143 -4.16 -5.41 0.39
N VAL A 144 -2.87 -5.72 0.53
CA VAL A 144 -1.94 -5.86 -0.61
C VAL A 144 -2.38 -6.92 -1.61
N TYR A 145 -3.02 -8.00 -1.14
CA TYR A 145 -3.53 -9.07 -2.02
C TYR A 145 -4.74 -8.66 -2.86
N MET A 146 -5.40 -7.51 -2.54
CA MET A 146 -6.53 -6.98 -3.29
C MET A 146 -6.19 -5.66 -4.00
N CYS A 147 -5.65 -4.68 -3.29
CA CYS A 147 -5.35 -3.35 -3.83
C CYS A 147 -4.18 -3.43 -4.83
N PRO A 148 -4.36 -2.94 -6.08
CA PRO A 148 -3.32 -3.05 -7.09
C PRO A 148 -2.27 -1.92 -7.03
N GLY A 149 -2.50 -0.84 -6.30
CA GLY A 149 -1.57 0.29 -6.22
C GLY A 149 -0.25 -0.10 -5.56
N VAL A 150 0.86 0.40 -6.08
CA VAL A 150 2.17 0.36 -5.44
C VAL A 150 2.98 1.58 -5.85
N GLU A 151 3.46 2.35 -4.88
CA GLU A 151 4.35 3.48 -5.15
C GLU A 151 5.79 3.00 -5.19
N ILE A 152 6.48 3.29 -6.29
CA ILE A 152 7.92 3.01 -6.43
C ILE A 152 8.67 4.32 -6.20
N VAL A 153 9.41 4.41 -5.08
CA VAL A 153 10.11 5.61 -4.69
C VAL A 153 11.63 5.37 -4.72
N PRO A 154 12.37 6.08 -5.59
CA PRO A 154 13.81 5.97 -5.64
C PRO A 154 14.48 6.67 -4.45
N GLY A 155 15.61 6.15 -3.97
CA GLY A 155 16.56 6.93 -3.19
C GLY A 155 17.58 7.63 -4.10
N LYS A 156 18.41 8.52 -3.55
CA LYS A 156 19.41 9.30 -4.31
C LYS A 156 20.39 8.43 -5.12
N LYS A 157 20.68 7.21 -4.65
CA LYS A 157 21.62 6.29 -5.31
C LYS A 157 20.95 5.22 -6.19
N THR A 158 19.61 5.20 -6.24
CA THR A 158 18.86 4.20 -7.01
C THR A 158 19.05 4.42 -8.52
N LYS A 159 19.43 3.39 -9.26
CA LYS A 159 19.61 3.46 -10.73
C LYS A 159 18.34 3.07 -11.48
N ASN A 160 18.02 3.80 -12.55
CA ASN A 160 16.82 3.60 -13.37
C ASN A 160 16.63 2.17 -13.88
N LYS A 161 17.72 1.45 -14.18
CA LYS A 161 17.64 0.05 -14.61
C LYS A 161 16.95 -0.85 -13.60
N PHE A 162 17.15 -0.60 -12.29
CA PHE A 162 16.50 -1.37 -11.23
C PHE A 162 15.06 -0.92 -10.98
N LEU A 163 14.77 0.39 -11.11
CA LEU A 163 13.40 0.91 -11.07
C LEU A 163 12.55 0.27 -12.19
N ASN A 164 13.08 0.21 -13.41
CA ASN A 164 12.40 -0.41 -14.54
C ASN A 164 12.17 -1.92 -14.35
N LYS A 165 13.14 -2.63 -13.76
CA LYS A 165 12.97 -4.05 -13.39
C LYS A 165 11.89 -4.23 -12.33
N ALA A 166 11.84 -3.38 -11.29
CA ALA A 166 10.82 -3.41 -10.26
C ALA A 166 9.43 -3.11 -10.84
N ASN A 167 9.32 -2.08 -11.69
CA ASN A 167 8.08 -1.76 -12.40
C ASN A 167 7.55 -2.97 -13.19
N LYS A 168 8.41 -3.65 -13.97
CA LYS A 168 8.05 -4.88 -14.70
C LYS A 168 7.62 -6.01 -13.75
N PHE A 169 8.33 -6.17 -12.62
CA PHE A 169 7.97 -7.17 -11.62
C PHE A 169 6.59 -6.91 -11.02
N TYR A 170 6.34 -5.71 -10.50
CA TYR A 170 5.04 -5.39 -9.92
C TYR A 170 3.89 -5.54 -10.92
N LYS A 171 4.07 -5.11 -12.16
CA LYS A 171 3.09 -5.37 -13.23
C LYS A 171 2.86 -6.87 -13.47
N SER A 172 3.90 -7.69 -13.37
CA SER A 172 3.78 -9.15 -13.57
C SER A 172 3.00 -9.88 -12.47
N ILE A 173 2.77 -9.21 -11.34
CA ILE A 173 1.90 -9.68 -10.25
C ILE A 173 0.62 -8.84 -10.12
N SER A 174 0.18 -8.27 -11.24
CA SER A 174 -1.07 -7.49 -11.35
C SER A 174 -1.13 -6.29 -10.41
N MET A 175 0.01 -5.61 -10.20
CA MET A 175 0.05 -4.30 -9.56
C MET A 175 0.04 -3.18 -10.60
N ASN A 176 -0.40 -1.99 -10.17
CA ASN A 176 -0.36 -0.74 -10.92
C ASN A 176 0.69 0.19 -10.30
N PRO A 177 1.96 0.13 -10.74
CA PRO A 177 3.02 0.93 -10.16
C PRO A 177 2.86 2.42 -10.46
N ILE A 178 3.04 3.22 -9.42
CA ILE A 178 3.11 4.69 -9.46
C ILE A 178 4.58 5.06 -9.24
N MET A 179 5.25 5.54 -10.30
CA MET A 179 6.68 5.86 -10.26
C MET A 179 6.90 7.29 -9.79
N LEU A 180 7.49 7.49 -8.62
CA LEU A 180 7.90 8.82 -8.18
C LEU A 180 9.24 9.19 -8.85
N LYS A 181 9.40 10.48 -9.17
CA LYS A 181 10.65 10.99 -9.77
C LYS A 181 11.78 11.12 -8.76
N LYS A 182 11.45 11.35 -7.49
CA LYS A 182 12.39 11.53 -6.35
C LYS A 182 11.73 11.15 -5.04
N GLU A 183 12.54 10.92 -4.00
CA GLU A 183 12.03 10.67 -2.66
C GLU A 183 11.27 11.87 -2.08
N LEU A 184 10.21 11.57 -1.35
CA LEU A 184 9.33 12.53 -0.69
C LEU A 184 8.86 11.91 0.63
N PRO A 185 8.92 12.61 1.77
CA PRO A 185 8.36 12.11 3.03
C PRO A 185 6.86 11.83 2.90
N GLY A 186 6.41 10.62 3.30
CA GLY A 186 4.99 10.21 3.20
C GLY A 186 4.52 9.94 1.76
N TYR A 187 5.42 9.95 0.79
CA TYR A 187 5.18 9.69 -0.64
C TYR A 187 3.96 10.45 -1.18
N LEU A 188 3.17 9.91 -2.10
CA LEU A 188 1.98 10.62 -2.63
C LEU A 188 0.72 10.27 -1.83
N SER A 189 0.46 8.98 -1.66
CA SER A 189 -0.81 8.51 -1.10
C SER A 189 -0.97 8.81 0.38
N ASP A 190 0.07 8.59 1.19
CA ASP A 190 -0.01 8.86 2.63
C ASP A 190 -0.11 10.35 2.90
N ARG A 191 0.54 11.20 2.10
CA ARG A 191 0.36 12.66 2.22
C ARG A 191 -1.08 13.09 1.96
N LEU A 192 -1.74 12.50 0.96
CA LEU A 192 -3.14 12.81 0.66
C LEU A 192 -4.07 12.24 1.73
N GLN A 193 -3.83 11.02 2.20
CA GLN A 193 -4.60 10.42 3.29
C GLN A 193 -4.42 11.18 4.61
N GLU A 194 -3.18 11.58 4.94
CA GLU A 194 -2.89 12.38 6.14
C GLU A 194 -3.57 13.73 6.13
N ALA A 195 -3.69 14.38 4.97
CA ALA A 195 -4.42 15.64 4.87
C ALA A 195 -5.89 15.47 5.26
N LEU A 196 -6.57 14.44 4.71
CA LEU A 196 -7.94 14.09 5.10
C LEU A 196 -8.05 13.69 6.57
N TRP A 197 -7.12 12.85 7.03
CA TRP A 197 -7.14 12.34 8.40
C TRP A 197 -6.99 13.46 9.44
N ARG A 198 -6.04 14.38 9.21
CA ARG A 198 -5.83 15.52 10.10
C ARG A 198 -7.06 16.40 10.20
N GLU A 199 -7.70 16.72 9.07
CA GLU A 199 -8.91 17.51 9.03
C GLU A 199 -10.07 16.80 9.73
N ALA A 200 -10.26 15.51 9.47
CA ALA A 200 -11.28 14.71 10.15
C ALA A 200 -11.11 14.71 11.67
N LEU A 201 -9.86 14.61 12.17
CA LEU A 201 -9.59 14.71 13.61
C LEU A 201 -9.93 16.08 14.19
N HIS A 202 -9.70 17.18 13.48
CA HIS A 202 -10.12 18.52 13.91
C HIS A 202 -11.63 18.63 14.00
N ILE A 203 -12.36 18.18 12.97
CA ILE A 203 -13.83 18.26 12.94
C ILE A 203 -14.45 17.48 14.12
N VAL A 204 -13.92 16.26 14.42
CA VAL A 204 -14.37 15.48 15.59
C VAL A 204 -13.97 16.12 16.91
N ASN A 205 -12.76 16.69 17.01
CA ASN A 205 -12.28 17.37 18.23
C ASN A 205 -13.15 18.57 18.56
N ASP A 206 -13.46 19.38 17.57
CA ASP A 206 -14.21 20.62 17.69
C ASP A 206 -15.73 20.39 17.81
N GLY A 207 -16.19 19.14 17.61
CA GLY A 207 -17.58 18.69 17.82
C GLY A 207 -18.53 19.03 16.69
N TYR A 208 -18.03 19.35 15.49
CA TYR A 208 -18.87 19.69 14.33
C TYR A 208 -19.58 18.47 13.75
N ALA A 209 -18.96 17.27 13.78
CA ALA A 209 -19.55 16.04 13.24
C ALA A 209 -19.06 14.80 14.00
N THR A 210 -19.81 13.71 13.85
CA THR A 210 -19.39 12.40 14.35
C THR A 210 -18.45 11.71 13.35
N THR A 211 -17.72 10.68 13.80
CA THR A 211 -16.93 9.81 12.90
C THR A 211 -17.77 9.21 11.80
N LYS A 212 -19.03 8.84 12.11
CA LYS A 212 -20.00 8.27 11.16
C LYS A 212 -20.38 9.27 10.06
N ASP A 213 -20.61 10.52 10.43
CA ASP A 213 -20.99 11.56 9.46
C ASP A 213 -19.85 11.88 8.50
N LEU A 214 -18.61 11.90 9.03
CA LEU A 214 -17.41 12.10 8.22
C LEU A 214 -17.14 10.94 7.24
N ASP A 215 -17.29 9.70 7.70
CA ASP A 215 -17.16 8.54 6.80
C ASP A 215 -18.21 8.60 5.69
N ARG A 216 -19.47 8.89 6.03
CA ARG A 216 -20.56 9.05 5.05
C ARG A 216 -20.30 10.19 4.07
N ALA A 217 -19.75 11.31 4.52
CA ALA A 217 -19.44 12.43 3.65
C ALA A 217 -18.43 12.04 2.54
N ILE A 218 -17.48 11.13 2.86
CA ILE A 218 -16.56 10.56 1.88
C ILE A 218 -17.22 9.46 1.04
N GLU A 219 -17.91 8.50 1.68
CA GLU A 219 -18.48 7.32 1.02
C GLU A 219 -19.57 7.72 -0.01
N ASP A 220 -20.50 8.61 0.37
CA ASP A 220 -21.61 9.05 -0.46
C ASP A 220 -21.25 10.22 -1.40
N GLY A 221 -20.12 10.87 -1.17
CA GLY A 221 -19.64 12.05 -1.88
C GLY A 221 -18.46 11.75 -2.83
N PRO A 222 -17.27 12.30 -2.54
CA PRO A 222 -16.13 12.22 -3.44
C PRO A 222 -15.60 10.79 -3.62
N GLY A 223 -15.74 9.90 -2.65
CA GLY A 223 -15.25 8.53 -2.68
C GLY A 223 -15.85 7.70 -3.81
N LEU A 224 -17.14 7.91 -4.15
CA LEU A 224 -17.77 7.25 -5.29
C LEU A 224 -17.05 7.55 -6.61
N ARG A 225 -16.58 8.79 -6.78
CA ARG A 225 -15.85 9.21 -7.99
C ARG A 225 -14.39 8.80 -7.95
N TRP A 226 -13.75 8.88 -6.78
CA TRP A 226 -12.33 8.57 -6.61
C TRP A 226 -11.98 7.11 -6.88
N SER A 227 -12.94 6.20 -6.81
CA SER A 227 -12.70 4.80 -7.18
C SER A 227 -12.43 4.62 -8.68
N LEU A 228 -12.88 5.55 -9.53
CA LEU A 228 -12.71 5.52 -11.00
C LEU A 228 -11.69 6.57 -11.47
N MET A 229 -11.78 7.79 -10.96
CA MET A 229 -10.95 8.92 -11.34
C MET A 229 -10.45 9.66 -10.09
N GLY A 230 -9.21 10.12 -10.10
CA GLY A 230 -8.64 10.88 -8.99
C GLY A 230 -9.13 12.32 -8.93
N THR A 231 -8.60 13.08 -7.96
CA THR A 231 -9.00 14.47 -7.69
C THR A 231 -8.89 15.38 -8.92
N PHE A 232 -7.77 15.32 -9.65
CA PHE A 232 -7.57 16.21 -10.81
C PHE A 232 -8.59 15.99 -11.91
N LEU A 233 -8.88 14.74 -12.28
CA LEU A 233 -9.86 14.45 -13.32
C LEU A 233 -11.28 14.75 -12.84
N THR A 234 -11.59 14.53 -11.57
CA THR A 234 -12.88 14.93 -10.97
C THR A 234 -13.09 16.44 -11.08
N PHE A 235 -12.09 17.24 -10.73
CA PHE A 235 -12.18 18.71 -10.83
C PHE A 235 -12.15 19.22 -12.28
N HIS A 236 -11.44 18.52 -13.18
CA HIS A 236 -11.52 18.83 -14.61
C HIS A 236 -12.96 18.71 -15.14
N LEU A 237 -13.69 17.67 -14.75
CA LEU A 237 -15.10 17.51 -15.12
C LEU A 237 -16.01 18.55 -14.45
N ALA A 238 -15.72 18.94 -13.22
CA ALA A 238 -16.47 19.98 -12.51
C ALA A 238 -16.34 21.37 -13.19
N GLY A 239 -15.26 21.62 -13.93
CA GLY A 239 -15.09 22.82 -14.74
C GLY A 239 -15.91 22.87 -16.03
N GLY A 240 -16.77 21.88 -16.28
CA GLY A 240 -17.65 21.83 -17.46
C GLY A 240 -16.85 21.79 -18.77
N LYS A 241 -17.35 22.46 -19.84
CA LYS A 241 -16.72 22.45 -21.18
C LYS A 241 -15.30 23.02 -21.18
N ALA A 242 -14.98 24.00 -20.32
CA ALA A 242 -13.65 24.61 -20.24
C ALA A 242 -12.69 23.83 -19.32
N GLY A 243 -13.18 22.79 -18.59
CA GLY A 243 -12.38 21.85 -17.84
C GLY A 243 -11.59 22.49 -16.70
N MET A 244 -10.37 22.02 -16.50
CA MET A 244 -9.50 22.46 -15.40
C MET A 244 -9.18 23.98 -15.44
N LYS A 245 -9.13 24.59 -16.62
CA LYS A 245 -8.91 26.03 -16.75
C LYS A 245 -9.99 26.81 -15.98
N HIS A 246 -11.26 26.54 -16.30
CA HIS A 246 -12.39 27.17 -15.62
C HIS A 246 -12.43 26.84 -14.13
N MET A 247 -12.14 25.58 -13.77
CA MET A 247 -12.07 25.18 -12.36
C MET A 247 -11.04 26.02 -11.58
N LEU A 248 -9.85 26.25 -12.12
CA LEU A 248 -8.81 27.03 -11.47
C LEU A 248 -9.15 28.53 -11.42
N GLU A 249 -9.76 29.07 -12.46
CA GLU A 249 -10.18 30.48 -12.52
C GLU A 249 -11.30 30.77 -11.51
N GLN A 250 -12.32 29.91 -11.46
CA GLN A 250 -13.51 30.12 -10.63
C GLN A 250 -13.27 29.76 -9.15
N PHE A 251 -12.65 28.61 -8.89
CA PHE A 251 -12.49 28.07 -7.54
C PHE A 251 -11.08 28.22 -6.95
N GLY A 252 -10.08 28.61 -7.77
CA GLY A 252 -8.74 28.90 -7.30
C GLY A 252 -8.68 29.92 -6.18
N PRO A 253 -9.44 31.03 -6.20
CA PRO A 253 -9.51 31.99 -5.11
C PRO A 253 -9.94 31.38 -3.76
N ALA A 254 -10.79 30.36 -3.76
CA ALA A 254 -11.24 29.65 -2.56
C ALA A 254 -10.13 28.91 -1.80
N LEU A 255 -9.00 28.62 -2.45
CA LEU A 255 -7.83 28.03 -1.79
C LEU A 255 -7.21 28.93 -0.71
N LYS A 256 -7.52 30.23 -0.72
CA LYS A 256 -7.09 31.20 0.30
C LYS A 256 -8.00 31.20 1.52
N LEU A 257 -9.18 30.57 1.45
CA LEU A 257 -10.13 30.51 2.55
C LEU A 257 -9.66 29.50 3.61
N PRO A 258 -9.92 29.75 4.90
CA PRO A 258 -9.48 28.89 6.00
C PRO A 258 -10.39 27.66 6.19
N TRP A 259 -10.67 26.92 5.09
CA TRP A 259 -11.55 25.75 5.14
C TRP A 259 -10.88 24.51 5.73
N THR A 260 -9.55 24.47 5.77
CA THR A 260 -8.81 23.35 6.34
C THR A 260 -7.70 23.83 7.28
N LYS A 261 -7.38 23.05 8.29
CA LYS A 261 -6.30 23.36 9.23
C LYS A 261 -4.96 22.72 8.84
N LEU A 262 -4.96 21.56 8.17
CA LEU A 262 -3.82 20.73 7.74
C LEU A 262 -2.76 20.42 8.81
N LYS A 263 -2.76 21.09 9.95
CA LYS A 263 -1.90 20.83 11.11
C LYS A 263 -2.57 19.78 12.00
N ALA A 264 -1.83 18.75 12.38
CA ALA A 264 -2.37 17.70 13.25
C ALA A 264 -2.86 18.26 14.59
N PRO A 265 -4.07 17.90 15.07
CA PRO A 265 -4.52 18.24 16.39
C PRO A 265 -3.75 17.45 17.45
N LYS A 266 -3.69 17.95 18.69
CA LYS A 266 -3.15 17.20 19.83
C LYS A 266 -4.09 16.04 20.15
N LEU A 267 -3.58 14.81 20.14
CA LEU A 267 -4.32 13.60 20.54
C LEU A 267 -4.57 13.60 22.06
N SER A 268 -5.52 14.44 22.51
CA SER A 268 -5.95 14.45 23.90
C SER A 268 -6.72 13.16 24.26
N LYS A 269 -6.81 12.85 25.58
CA LYS A 269 -7.67 11.75 26.05
C LYS A 269 -9.12 11.90 25.57
N LYS A 270 -9.65 13.13 25.55
CA LYS A 270 -10.99 13.45 25.06
C LYS A 270 -11.16 13.13 23.57
N LEU A 271 -10.23 13.56 22.71
CA LEU A 271 -10.27 13.28 21.28
C LEU A 271 -10.16 11.77 21.02
N SER A 272 -9.17 11.10 21.63
CA SER A 272 -8.99 9.66 21.49
C SER A 272 -10.24 8.87 21.89
N SER A 273 -10.88 9.23 23.02
CA SER A 273 -12.12 8.59 23.45
C SER A 273 -13.27 8.81 22.47
N ARG A 274 -13.43 10.03 21.93
CA ARG A 274 -14.45 10.32 20.91
C ARG A 274 -14.28 9.45 19.67
N VAL A 275 -13.05 9.36 19.14
CA VAL A 275 -12.74 8.58 17.94
C VAL A 275 -12.95 7.08 18.19
N ILE A 276 -12.39 6.53 19.27
CA ILE A 276 -12.54 5.11 19.62
C ILE A 276 -14.01 4.72 19.80
N ASN A 277 -14.75 5.49 20.58
CA ASN A 277 -16.16 5.19 20.86
C ASN A 277 -17.05 5.39 19.62
N GLY A 278 -16.77 6.41 18.80
CA GLY A 278 -17.44 6.64 17.52
C GLY A 278 -17.26 5.45 16.59
N THR A 279 -16.02 5.02 16.38
CA THR A 279 -15.69 3.87 15.51
C THR A 279 -16.28 2.55 16.02
N ARG A 280 -16.29 2.31 17.35
CA ARG A 280 -16.97 1.13 17.94
C ARG A 280 -18.47 1.13 17.65
N LYS A 281 -19.14 2.28 17.78
CA LYS A 281 -20.58 2.40 17.43
C LYS A 281 -20.81 2.11 15.94
N GLN A 282 -19.97 2.63 15.04
CA GLN A 282 -20.04 2.35 13.60
C GLN A 282 -19.86 0.85 13.29
N ALA A 283 -18.93 0.19 13.96
CA ALA A 283 -18.68 -1.24 13.80
C ALA A 283 -19.87 -2.13 14.23
N LYS A 284 -20.81 -1.62 15.04
CA LYS A 284 -22.01 -2.34 15.52
C LYS A 284 -21.67 -3.74 16.07
N GLY A 285 -20.67 -3.84 16.92
CA GLY A 285 -20.21 -5.10 17.51
C GLY A 285 -19.52 -6.09 16.55
N LYS A 286 -19.32 -5.72 15.29
CA LYS A 286 -18.58 -6.58 14.35
C LYS A 286 -17.08 -6.58 14.68
N SER A 287 -16.47 -7.76 14.68
CA SER A 287 -15.02 -7.89 14.80
C SER A 287 -14.30 -7.33 13.58
N VAL A 288 -13.03 -6.96 13.73
CA VAL A 288 -12.16 -6.53 12.62
C VAL A 288 -12.11 -7.60 11.52
N GLU A 289 -12.11 -8.88 11.90
CA GLU A 289 -12.13 -9.98 10.93
C GLU A 289 -13.41 -10.00 10.10
N LYS A 290 -14.59 -9.82 10.74
CA LYS A 290 -15.88 -9.75 10.03
C LYS A 290 -15.93 -8.54 9.09
N LEU A 291 -15.48 -7.39 9.53
CA LEU A 291 -15.38 -6.18 8.69
C LEU A 291 -14.41 -6.38 7.51
N SER A 292 -13.28 -7.06 7.74
CA SER A 292 -12.32 -7.38 6.68
C SER A 292 -12.92 -8.30 5.60
N LYS A 293 -13.73 -9.29 5.99
CA LYS A 293 -14.46 -10.15 5.02
C LYS A 293 -15.40 -9.33 4.14
N ILE A 294 -16.19 -8.44 4.74
CA ILE A 294 -17.13 -7.55 4.02
C ILE A 294 -16.35 -6.66 3.04
N ARG A 295 -15.26 -6.04 3.50
CA ARG A 295 -14.38 -5.23 2.65
C ARG A 295 -13.82 -6.02 1.46
N ASP A 296 -13.33 -7.24 1.69
CA ASP A 296 -12.73 -8.08 0.64
C ASP A 296 -13.77 -8.48 -0.42
N GLU A 297 -15.01 -8.76 -0.01
CA GLU A 297 -16.13 -9.01 -0.93
C GLU A 297 -16.46 -7.76 -1.78
N TYR A 298 -16.55 -6.60 -1.14
CA TYR A 298 -16.79 -5.32 -1.82
C TYR A 298 -15.69 -5.00 -2.83
N LEU A 299 -14.42 -5.06 -2.40
CA LEU A 299 -13.26 -4.78 -3.24
C LEU A 299 -13.18 -5.73 -4.45
N LEU A 300 -13.53 -7.00 -4.27
CA LEU A 300 -13.58 -7.95 -5.39
C LEU A 300 -14.59 -7.50 -6.47
N LYS A 301 -15.80 -7.10 -6.04
CA LYS A 301 -16.84 -6.61 -6.97
C LYS A 301 -16.44 -5.28 -7.60
N LEU A 302 -15.93 -4.36 -6.82
CA LEU A 302 -15.50 -3.04 -7.29
C LEU A 302 -14.37 -3.14 -8.33
N GLN A 303 -13.36 -3.97 -8.11
CA GLN A 303 -12.26 -4.15 -9.07
C GLN A 303 -12.73 -4.79 -10.39
N LYS A 304 -13.67 -5.74 -10.31
CA LYS A 304 -14.30 -6.29 -11.53
C LYS A 304 -15.08 -5.23 -12.30
N LEU A 305 -15.80 -4.35 -11.59
CA LEU A 305 -16.52 -3.23 -12.18
C LEU A 305 -15.55 -2.23 -12.82
N ARG A 306 -14.54 -1.78 -12.06
CA ARG A 306 -13.52 -0.84 -12.55
C ARG A 306 -12.87 -1.33 -13.85
N LYS A 307 -12.48 -2.60 -13.92
CA LYS A 307 -11.83 -3.17 -15.09
C LYS A 307 -12.63 -2.99 -16.37
N LYS A 308 -13.99 -2.97 -16.30
CA LYS A 308 -14.87 -2.73 -17.46
C LYS A 308 -14.79 -1.28 -17.97
N TYR A 309 -14.38 -0.33 -17.14
CA TYR A 309 -14.39 1.10 -17.44
C TYR A 309 -13.00 1.72 -17.58
N GLU A 310 -11.94 1.10 -17.02
CA GLU A 310 -10.57 1.62 -17.10
C GLU A 310 -10.11 1.80 -18.57
N ASP A 311 -10.41 0.86 -19.44
CA ASP A 311 -10.08 0.95 -20.87
C ASP A 311 -10.81 2.08 -21.59
N LYS A 312 -11.99 2.51 -21.10
CA LYS A 312 -12.77 3.62 -21.71
C LYS A 312 -12.23 5.00 -21.32
N ILE A 313 -11.48 5.08 -20.22
CA ILE A 313 -10.94 6.36 -19.71
C ILE A 313 -9.46 6.53 -20.05
N ARG A 314 -8.71 5.42 -20.20
CA ARG A 314 -7.25 5.42 -20.36
C ARG A 314 -6.77 5.10 -21.79
N LYS A 315 -7.67 4.75 -22.69
CA LYS A 315 -7.47 4.70 -24.15
C LYS A 315 -7.86 6.05 -24.76
#